data_40d66ad1827556bd4da9264673f25aae
#
_entry.id   40d66ad1827556bd4da9264673f25aae
#
_cell.length_a   1.000
_cell.length_b   1.000
_cell.length_c   1.000
_cell.angle_alpha   90.00
_cell.angle_beta   90.00
_cell.angle_gamma   90.00
#
_symmetry.space_group_name_H-M   'P 1'
#
loop_
_entity.id
_entity.type
_entity.pdbx_description
1 polymer ?
#
loop_
_entity_poly.entity_id
_entity_poly.type
_entity_poly.pdbx_seq_one_letter_code
_entity_poly.pdbx_strand_id
1 'polypeptide(L)'
;ISVAYYALVNLVDHRVQAATDAREAAWFPVHDVPSLAFDHAGILEVALKRLRGKLGYQPIGFELLPKKFTLSRLQHLYEVVLEQRLDKRNFRKKVLATGLLIETDEVQHDVAHRAARLYRFDARRYRTLAKGGFHFEI
;
A
#
# COMPACT_ATOMS: atom_id res chain seq x y z
N ILE A 1 16.30 -6.66 -25.00
CA ILE A 1 14.99 -6.75 -24.31
C ILE A 1 15.26 -6.62 -22.82
N SER A 2 14.66 -5.63 -22.19
CA SER A 2 14.74 -5.44 -20.73
C SER A 2 13.46 -5.95 -20.07
N VAL A 3 13.59 -6.61 -18.93
CA VAL A 3 12.46 -7.04 -18.09
C VAL A 3 12.52 -6.25 -16.78
N ALA A 4 11.45 -5.51 -16.49
CA ALA A 4 11.35 -4.74 -15.26
C ALA A 4 10.46 -5.47 -14.24
N TYR A 5 10.95 -5.59 -13.03
CA TYR A 5 10.21 -6.11 -11.88
C TYR A 5 9.91 -4.98 -10.90
N TYR A 6 8.78 -5.04 -10.24
CA TYR A 6 8.47 -4.17 -9.12
C TYR A 6 7.97 -4.98 -7.93
N ALA A 7 8.29 -4.51 -6.74
CA ALA A 7 7.82 -5.08 -5.48
C ALA A 7 7.30 -3.96 -4.57
N LEU A 8 6.34 -4.30 -3.73
CA LEU A 8 5.84 -3.42 -2.68
C LEU A 8 6.49 -3.83 -1.37
N VAL A 9 7.14 -2.89 -0.72
CA VAL A 9 7.86 -3.14 0.53
C VAL A 9 7.56 -2.05 1.54
N ASN A 10 7.66 -2.38 2.82
CA ASN A 10 7.63 -1.38 3.87
C ASN A 10 8.99 -0.68 3.93
N LEU A 11 9.01 0.62 3.70
CA LEU A 11 10.22 1.44 3.66
C LEU A 11 11.10 1.31 4.92
N VAL A 12 10.48 1.13 6.09
CA VAL A 12 11.18 1.03 7.38
C VAL A 12 12.01 -0.25 7.47
N ASP A 13 11.57 -1.30 6.80
CA ASP A 13 12.20 -2.62 6.87
C ASP A 13 13.27 -2.83 5.79
N HIS A 14 13.48 -1.85 4.90
CA HIS A 14 14.37 -2.01 3.76
C HIS A 14 15.36 -0.85 3.62
N ARG A 15 16.64 -1.20 3.63
CA ARG A 15 17.74 -0.29 3.27
C ARG A 15 18.13 -0.56 1.83
N VAL A 16 18.13 0.49 1.01
CA VAL A 16 18.64 0.38 -0.37
C VAL A 16 20.17 0.45 -0.37
N GLN A 17 20.78 -0.40 -1.19
CA GLN A 17 22.21 -0.40 -1.44
C GLN A 17 22.43 -0.47 -2.95
N ALA A 18 23.38 0.33 -3.44
CA ALA A 18 23.79 0.27 -4.84
C ALA A 18 24.42 -1.09 -5.14
N ALA A 19 24.04 -1.69 -6.25
CA ALA A 19 24.63 -2.92 -6.77
C ALA A 19 25.66 -2.61 -7.85
N THR A 20 26.29 -3.62 -8.41
CA THR A 20 27.47 -3.64 -9.26
C THR A 20 27.59 -2.56 -10.33
N ASP A 21 26.49 -2.13 -10.93
CA ASP A 21 26.42 -1.16 -12.03
C ASP A 21 25.83 0.21 -11.64
N ALA A 22 25.39 0.35 -10.38
CA ALA A 22 24.85 1.59 -9.84
C ALA A 22 25.83 2.23 -8.85
N ARG A 23 26.05 3.56 -8.96
CA ARG A 23 26.89 4.30 -8.01
C ARG A 23 26.16 4.56 -6.69
N GLU A 24 24.86 4.85 -6.78
CA GLU A 24 24.03 5.19 -5.65
C GLU A 24 22.65 4.54 -5.78
N ALA A 25 22.02 4.28 -4.65
CA ALA A 25 20.62 3.88 -4.58
C ALA A 25 19.94 4.69 -3.47
N ALA A 26 18.81 5.30 -3.79
CA ALA A 26 18.04 6.11 -2.85
C ALA A 26 16.53 5.93 -3.07
N TRP A 27 15.77 6.25 -2.03
CA TRP A 27 14.31 6.33 -2.12
C TRP A 27 13.89 7.70 -2.62
N PHE A 28 12.98 7.73 -3.59
CA PHE A 28 12.41 8.96 -4.13
C PHE A 28 10.88 8.96 -3.95
N PRO A 29 10.28 10.11 -3.59
CA PRO A 29 8.85 10.29 -3.74
C PRO A 29 8.46 10.12 -5.21
N VAL A 30 7.33 9.47 -5.49
CA VAL A 30 6.89 9.21 -6.88
C VAL A 30 6.74 10.48 -7.71
N HIS A 31 6.32 11.58 -7.07
CA HIS A 31 6.14 12.89 -7.73
C HIS A 31 7.43 13.69 -7.86
N ASP A 32 8.54 13.21 -7.29
CA ASP A 32 9.84 13.90 -7.29
C ASP A 32 10.95 12.97 -7.81
N VAL A 33 10.60 12.10 -8.72
CA VAL A 33 11.56 11.21 -9.38
C VAL A 33 12.40 12.03 -10.37
N PRO A 34 13.75 11.97 -10.32
CA PRO A 34 14.61 12.68 -11.25
C PRO A 34 14.39 12.21 -12.70
N SER A 35 14.89 12.98 -13.65
CA SER A 35 14.84 12.59 -15.06
C SER A 35 15.48 11.21 -15.25
N LEU A 36 14.71 10.28 -15.78
CA LEU A 36 15.13 8.91 -16.00
C LEU A 36 15.72 8.73 -17.40
N ALA A 37 16.73 7.87 -17.50
CA ALA A 37 17.36 7.54 -18.77
C ALA A 37 16.45 6.65 -19.63
N PHE A 38 16.62 6.73 -20.95
CA PHE A 38 15.94 5.89 -21.94
C PHE A 38 14.42 5.90 -21.79
N ASP A 39 13.80 4.73 -21.76
CA ASP A 39 12.36 4.48 -21.63
C ASP A 39 11.92 4.21 -20.19
N HIS A 40 12.79 4.43 -19.19
CA HIS A 40 12.53 4.09 -17.80
C HIS A 40 11.34 4.90 -17.21
N ALA A 41 11.11 6.12 -17.68
CA ALA A 41 9.93 6.89 -17.29
C ALA A 41 8.62 6.19 -17.69
N GLY A 42 8.58 5.63 -18.91
CA GLY A 42 7.43 4.84 -19.38
C GLY A 42 7.25 3.54 -18.58
N ILE A 43 8.33 2.88 -18.19
CA ILE A 43 8.28 1.69 -17.33
C ILE A 43 7.69 2.03 -15.96
N LEU A 44 8.11 3.14 -15.36
CA LEU A 44 7.57 3.61 -14.08
C LEU A 44 6.06 3.93 -14.18
N GLU A 45 5.65 4.64 -15.23
CA GLU A 45 4.25 4.97 -15.49
C GLU A 45 3.37 3.70 -15.59
N VAL A 46 3.82 2.70 -16.33
CA VAL A 46 3.13 1.41 -16.46
C VAL A 46 3.05 0.70 -15.11
N ALA A 47 4.13 0.71 -14.32
CA ALA A 47 4.15 0.11 -12.99
C ALA A 47 3.14 0.78 -12.04
N LEU A 48 3.09 2.11 -12.02
CA LEU A 48 2.14 2.89 -11.22
C LEU A 48 0.69 2.65 -11.65
N LYS A 49 0.43 2.62 -12.95
CA LYS A 49 -0.90 2.29 -13.48
C LYS A 49 -1.37 0.90 -13.04
N ARG A 50 -0.49 -0.08 -13.10
CA ARG A 50 -0.77 -1.45 -12.63
C ARG A 50 -1.01 -1.51 -11.12
N LEU A 51 -0.20 -0.78 -10.34
CA LEU A 51 -0.35 -0.70 -8.89
C LEU A 51 -1.73 -0.11 -8.52
N ARG A 52 -2.10 1.02 -9.14
CA ARG A 52 -3.41 1.66 -8.93
C ARG A 52 -4.57 0.73 -9.30
N GLY A 53 -4.47 0.07 -10.45
CA GLY A 53 -5.47 -0.92 -10.84
C GLY A 53 -5.62 -2.05 -9.82
N LYS A 54 -4.50 -2.65 -9.40
CA LYS A 54 -4.53 -3.76 -8.43
C LYS A 54 -5.06 -3.36 -7.06
N LEU A 55 -4.78 -2.14 -6.61
CA LEU A 55 -5.20 -1.66 -5.29
C LEU A 55 -6.74 -1.70 -5.12
N GLY A 56 -7.50 -1.50 -6.19
CA GLY A 56 -8.95 -1.55 -6.16
C GLY A 56 -9.55 -2.96 -6.00
N TYR A 57 -8.85 -4.00 -6.48
CA TYR A 57 -9.37 -5.38 -6.48
C TYR A 57 -8.48 -6.41 -5.77
N GLN A 58 -7.34 -5.99 -5.22
CA GLN A 58 -6.45 -6.83 -4.41
C GLN A 58 -6.03 -6.10 -3.13
N PRO A 59 -5.92 -6.77 -2.00
CA PRO A 59 -5.55 -6.16 -0.72
C PRO A 59 -4.03 -5.92 -0.60
N ILE A 60 -3.38 -5.53 -1.69
CA ILE A 60 -1.93 -5.30 -1.72
C ILE A 60 -1.49 -4.11 -0.88
N GLY A 61 -2.38 -3.14 -0.64
CA GLY A 61 -2.08 -1.98 0.20
C GLY A 61 -1.69 -2.34 1.64
N PHE A 62 -2.14 -3.48 2.14
CA PHE A 62 -1.81 -3.91 3.51
C PHE A 62 -0.34 -4.29 3.68
N GLU A 63 0.36 -4.69 2.61
CA GLU A 63 1.79 -4.98 2.63
C GLU A 63 2.65 -3.73 2.83
N LEU A 64 2.11 -2.55 2.50
CA LEU A 64 2.76 -1.25 2.65
C LEU A 64 2.56 -0.64 4.04
N LEU A 65 1.77 -1.27 4.89
CA LEU A 65 1.46 -0.81 6.23
C LEU A 65 2.21 -1.61 7.29
N PRO A 66 2.46 -1.02 8.47
CA PRO A 66 2.89 -1.79 9.63
C PRO A 66 1.88 -2.91 9.95
N LYS A 67 2.31 -3.94 10.67
CA LYS A 67 1.46 -5.07 11.08
C LYS A 67 0.17 -4.63 11.80
N LYS A 68 0.24 -3.52 12.53
CA LYS A 68 -0.91 -2.85 13.17
C LYS A 68 -1.01 -1.42 12.66
N PHE A 69 -2.19 -1.01 12.27
CA PHE A 69 -2.43 0.30 11.66
C PHE A 69 -3.82 0.83 12.01
N THR A 70 -4.01 2.14 11.85
CA THR A 70 -5.33 2.78 11.98
C THR A 70 -6.06 2.80 10.65
N LEU A 71 -7.40 2.86 10.66
CA LEU A 71 -8.19 3.04 9.43
C LEU A 71 -7.84 4.35 8.69
N SER A 72 -7.45 5.38 9.42
CA SER A 72 -7.02 6.64 8.82
C SER A 72 -5.71 6.48 8.05
N ARG A 73 -4.76 5.69 8.56
CA ARG A 73 -3.50 5.41 7.87
C ARG A 73 -3.72 4.56 6.61
N LEU A 74 -4.62 3.58 6.69
CA LEU A 74 -5.03 2.80 5.53
C LEU A 74 -5.70 3.69 4.47
N GLN A 75 -6.64 4.55 4.87
CA GLN A 75 -7.29 5.50 3.95
C GLN A 75 -6.27 6.41 3.26
N HIS A 76 -5.35 6.99 4.03
CA HIS A 76 -4.31 7.86 3.49
C HIS A 76 -3.43 7.14 2.45
N LEU A 77 -3.07 5.87 2.69
CA LEU A 77 -2.34 5.07 1.72
C LEU A 77 -3.11 4.95 0.39
N TYR A 78 -4.41 4.63 0.45
CA TYR A 78 -5.25 4.56 -0.75
C TYR A 78 -5.36 5.90 -1.46
N GLU A 79 -5.54 6.99 -0.73
CA GLU A 79 -5.60 8.35 -1.29
C GLU A 79 -4.30 8.74 -2.00
N VAL A 80 -3.15 8.42 -1.42
CA VAL A 80 -1.83 8.69 -2.02
C VAL A 80 -1.62 7.88 -3.30
N VAL A 81 -1.90 6.58 -3.28
CA VAL A 81 -1.67 5.72 -4.46
C VAL A 81 -2.65 6.03 -5.58
N LEU A 82 -3.91 6.28 -5.25
CA LEU A 82 -4.96 6.59 -6.22
C LEU A 82 -4.96 8.06 -6.67
N GLU A 83 -4.17 8.92 -6.00
CA GLU A 83 -4.11 10.38 -6.26
C GLU A 83 -5.48 11.05 -6.18
N GLN A 84 -6.35 10.56 -5.28
CA GLN A 84 -7.69 11.11 -5.09
C GLN A 84 -8.08 11.09 -3.61
N ARG A 85 -8.93 12.02 -3.20
CA ARG A 85 -9.52 12.01 -1.87
C ARG A 85 -10.68 11.04 -1.79
N LEU A 86 -10.76 10.30 -0.69
CA LEU A 86 -11.81 9.34 -0.43
C LEU A 86 -12.72 9.84 0.70
N ASP A 87 -14.03 9.66 0.54
CA ASP A 87 -14.95 9.91 1.65
C ASP A 87 -14.67 8.96 2.82
N LYS A 88 -14.35 9.54 3.96
CA LYS A 88 -13.93 8.81 5.17
C LYS A 88 -14.95 7.79 5.64
N ARG A 89 -16.24 8.15 5.62
CA ARG A 89 -17.31 7.28 6.09
C ARG A 89 -17.53 6.10 5.15
N ASN A 90 -17.58 6.38 3.87
CA ASN A 90 -17.78 5.38 2.84
C ASN A 90 -16.60 4.40 2.78
N PHE A 91 -15.37 4.92 2.77
CA PHE A 91 -14.16 4.11 2.81
C PHE A 91 -14.15 3.14 4.00
N ARG A 92 -14.39 3.65 5.22
CA ARG A 92 -14.44 2.82 6.43
C ARG A 92 -15.51 1.75 6.36
N LYS A 93 -16.71 2.10 5.88
CA LYS A 93 -17.80 1.15 5.68
C LYS A 93 -17.40 0.02 4.74
N LYS A 94 -16.83 0.36 3.58
CA LYS A 94 -16.40 -0.62 2.58
C LYS A 94 -15.30 -1.54 3.12
N VAL A 95 -14.22 -0.98 3.68
CA VAL A 95 -13.09 -1.78 4.14
C VAL A 95 -13.45 -2.69 5.31
N LEU A 96 -14.28 -2.25 6.22
CA LEU A 96 -14.77 -3.10 7.33
C LEU A 96 -15.72 -4.19 6.83
N ALA A 97 -16.54 -3.90 5.83
CA ALA A 97 -17.44 -4.88 5.22
C ALA A 97 -16.71 -6.04 4.51
N THR A 98 -15.45 -5.86 4.12
CA THR A 98 -14.63 -6.96 3.56
C THR A 98 -14.43 -8.10 4.57
N GLY A 99 -14.53 -7.83 5.86
CA GLY A 99 -14.25 -8.79 6.93
C GLY A 99 -12.78 -9.23 7.01
N LEU A 100 -11.88 -8.50 6.36
CA LEU A 100 -10.43 -8.80 6.31
C LEU A 100 -9.63 -8.07 7.38
N LEU A 101 -10.26 -7.21 8.17
CA LEU A 101 -9.62 -6.51 9.27
C LEU A 101 -10.02 -7.12 10.62
N ILE A 102 -9.01 -7.39 11.42
CA ILE A 102 -9.18 -7.79 12.81
C ILE A 102 -8.92 -6.55 13.66
N GLU A 103 -9.93 -6.15 14.42
CA GLU A 103 -9.81 -5.11 15.43
C GLU A 103 -8.97 -5.63 16.60
N THR A 104 -8.02 -4.84 17.07
CA THR A 104 -7.20 -5.20 18.23
C THR A 104 -7.68 -4.45 19.46
N ASP A 105 -7.31 -4.92 20.65
CA ASP A 105 -7.59 -4.21 21.91
C ASP A 105 -6.66 -2.99 22.12
N GLU A 106 -5.78 -2.72 21.17
CA GLU A 106 -4.78 -1.67 21.24
C GLU A 106 -5.26 -0.40 20.54
N VAL A 107 -4.81 0.73 21.08
CA VAL A 107 -5.00 2.05 20.51
C VAL A 107 -3.66 2.67 20.15
N GLN A 108 -3.68 3.66 19.30
CA GLN A 108 -2.48 4.42 18.94
C GLN A 108 -1.95 5.15 20.18
N HIS A 109 -0.63 5.06 20.41
CA HIS A 109 0.07 5.76 21.48
C HIS A 109 0.70 7.07 20.99
N ASP A 110 1.06 7.93 21.91
CA ASP A 110 1.83 9.17 21.67
C ASP A 110 1.20 10.14 20.65
N VAL A 111 -0.13 10.27 20.70
CA VAL A 111 -0.87 11.20 19.85
C VAL A 111 -1.56 12.29 20.66
N ALA A 112 -1.51 13.54 20.18
CA ALA A 112 -2.12 14.70 20.81
C ALA A 112 -3.67 14.74 20.69
N HIS A 113 -4.26 13.89 19.85
CA HIS A 113 -5.69 13.77 19.63
C HIS A 113 -6.23 12.45 20.21
N ARG A 114 -7.56 12.25 20.15
CA ARG A 114 -8.18 10.99 20.57
C ARG A 114 -7.51 9.81 19.89
N ALA A 115 -6.96 8.90 20.69
CA ALA A 115 -6.28 7.70 20.23
C ALA A 115 -7.20 6.84 19.34
N ALA A 116 -6.71 6.51 18.17
CA ALA A 116 -7.43 5.65 17.22
C ALA A 116 -7.16 4.18 17.51
N ARG A 117 -8.18 3.35 17.32
CA ARG A 117 -8.06 1.91 17.44
C ARG A 117 -7.16 1.33 16.35
N LEU A 118 -6.38 0.31 16.70
CA LEU A 118 -5.51 -0.39 15.77
C LEU A 118 -6.19 -1.63 15.21
N TYR A 119 -5.89 -1.89 13.95
CA TYR A 119 -6.37 -3.04 13.18
C TYR A 119 -5.17 -3.79 12.61
N ARG A 120 -5.36 -5.07 12.33
CA ARG A 120 -4.42 -5.88 11.55
C ARG A 120 -5.14 -6.58 10.40
N PHE A 121 -4.41 -6.86 9.33
CA PHE A 121 -4.93 -7.59 8.19
C PHE A 121 -4.97 -9.10 8.45
N ASP A 122 -6.09 -9.74 8.13
CA ASP A 122 -6.25 -11.20 8.23
C ASP A 122 -5.88 -11.88 6.90
N ALA A 123 -4.59 -12.10 6.70
CA ALA A 123 -4.06 -12.76 5.52
C ALA A 123 -4.53 -14.21 5.37
N ARG A 124 -4.84 -14.90 6.49
CA ARG A 124 -5.34 -16.28 6.46
C ARG A 124 -6.76 -16.29 5.89
N ARG A 125 -7.61 -15.44 6.43
CA ARG A 125 -8.99 -15.30 5.95
C ARG A 125 -9.04 -14.88 4.48
N TYR A 126 -8.21 -13.92 4.09
CA TYR A 126 -8.10 -13.51 2.68
C TYR A 126 -7.77 -14.69 1.77
N ARG A 127 -6.76 -15.50 2.10
CA ARG A 127 -6.38 -16.66 1.30
C ARG A 127 -7.51 -17.69 1.17
N THR A 128 -8.29 -17.88 2.22
CA THR A 128 -9.45 -18.79 2.21
C THR A 128 -10.55 -18.24 1.31
N LEU A 129 -10.89 -16.97 1.46
CA LEU A 129 -11.93 -16.30 0.65
C LEU A 129 -11.55 -16.22 -0.82
N ALA A 130 -10.29 -15.91 -1.12
CA ALA A 130 -9.79 -15.81 -2.50
C ALA A 130 -9.94 -17.14 -3.27
N LYS A 131 -9.76 -18.29 -2.61
CA LYS A 131 -10.01 -19.61 -3.21
C LYS A 131 -11.49 -19.82 -3.55
N GLY A 132 -12.40 -19.18 -2.84
CA GLY A 132 -13.85 -19.24 -3.06
C GLY A 132 -14.38 -18.16 -4.04
N GLY A 133 -13.51 -17.44 -4.74
CA GLY A 133 -13.92 -16.40 -5.68
C GLY A 133 -14.28 -15.06 -5.04
N PHE A 134 -13.75 -14.78 -3.84
CA PHE A 134 -13.97 -13.50 -3.17
C PHE A 134 -13.42 -12.33 -4.00
N HIS A 135 -14.28 -11.35 -4.25
CA HIS A 135 -13.93 -10.09 -4.86
C HIS A 135 -13.61 -9.05 -3.78
N PHE A 136 -12.37 -8.60 -3.76
CA PHE A 136 -11.97 -7.45 -2.94
C PHE A 136 -12.28 -6.17 -3.71
N GLU A 137 -13.05 -5.27 -3.13
CA GLU A 137 -13.39 -3.97 -3.73
C GLU A 137 -13.49 -2.90 -2.63
N ILE A 138 -12.73 -1.84 -2.80
CA ILE A 138 -12.76 -0.66 -1.91
C ILE A 138 -13.07 0.61 -2.69
#